data_b1f426f39e5b11b63385ecb370f3a4dc
#
_entry.id   b1f426f39e5b11b63385ecb370f3a4dc
#
_cell.length_a   1.000
_cell.length_b   1.000
_cell.length_c   1.000
_cell.angle_alpha   90.00
_cell.angle_beta   90.00
_cell.angle_gamma   90.00
#
_symmetry.space_group_name_H-M   'P 1'
#
loop_
_entity.id
_entity.type
_entity.pdbx_description
1 polymer ?
#
loop_
_entity_poly.entity_id
_entity_poly.type
_entity_poly.pdbx_seq_one_letter_code
_entity_poly.pdbx_strand_id
1 'polypeptide(L)'
;MNGAPATPKPAPVPTVVIRNGKPVGGVKTIRVSKGDRVRFTVRSDVADEVHVHGYDLHKDVAKGGSASFDFPARIDGKFEAELESRKEQIVELEVEP
;
A
#
# COMPACT_ATOMS: atom_id res chain seq x y z
N MET A 1 12.69 38.48 2.52
CA MET A 1 11.90 37.49 2.10
C MET A 1 12.58 36.63 1.06
N ASN A 2 12.51 35.46 1.17
CA ASN A 2 13.08 34.65 0.18
C ASN A 2 12.13 34.48 -0.93
N GLY A 3 12.49 34.62 -2.06
CA GLY A 3 11.66 34.44 -3.20
C GLY A 3 11.46 33.00 -3.63
N ALA A 4 12.10 32.07 -2.98
CA ALA A 4 12.04 30.70 -3.40
C ALA A 4 10.72 30.06 -2.95
N PRO A 5 9.99 29.37 -3.82
CA PRO A 5 8.82 28.63 -3.38
C PRO A 5 9.22 27.50 -2.45
N ALA A 6 8.40 27.24 -1.46
CA ALA A 6 8.63 26.12 -0.57
C ALA A 6 8.51 24.81 -1.37
N THR A 7 9.42 23.90 -1.09
CA THR A 7 9.31 22.56 -1.67
C THR A 7 8.09 21.87 -1.04
N PRO A 8 7.17 21.32 -1.83
CA PRO A 8 6.05 20.61 -1.26
C PRO A 8 6.54 19.45 -0.40
N LYS A 9 5.92 19.28 0.75
CA LYS A 9 6.19 18.09 1.57
C LYS A 9 5.64 16.87 0.83
N PRO A 10 6.40 15.77 0.83
CA PRO A 10 5.83 14.53 0.28
C PRO A 10 4.58 14.16 1.06
N ALA A 11 3.61 13.61 0.37
CA ALA A 11 2.43 13.09 1.02
C ALA A 11 2.81 12.00 2.03
N PRO A 12 2.15 11.93 3.19
CA PRO A 12 2.41 10.86 4.14
C PRO A 12 2.18 9.51 3.48
N VAL A 13 3.05 8.56 3.78
CA VAL A 13 2.88 7.18 3.31
C VAL A 13 1.78 6.54 4.14
N PRO A 14 0.68 6.09 3.52
CA PRO A 14 -0.38 5.45 4.29
C PRO A 14 0.10 4.15 4.91
N THR A 15 -0.38 3.90 6.14
CA THR A 15 -0.11 2.66 6.86
C THR A 15 -1.38 1.87 6.99
N VAL A 16 -1.32 0.62 6.56
CA VAL A 16 -2.40 -0.34 6.76
C VAL A 16 -2.05 -1.15 8.01
N VAL A 17 -2.85 -1.00 9.05
CA VAL A 17 -2.63 -1.75 10.30
C VAL A 17 -3.47 -3.01 10.27
N ILE A 18 -2.82 -4.15 10.46
CA ILE A 18 -3.50 -5.45 10.53
C ILE A 18 -3.54 -5.88 11.99
N ARG A 19 -4.73 -6.19 12.47
CA ARG A 19 -4.96 -6.70 13.82
C ARG A 19 -5.83 -7.94 13.74
N ASN A 20 -5.36 -9.02 14.33
CA ASN A 20 -6.02 -10.33 14.23
C ASN A 20 -6.26 -10.76 12.78
N GLY A 21 -5.30 -10.44 11.91
CA GLY A 21 -5.38 -10.83 10.50
C GLY A 21 -6.32 -10.00 9.64
N LYS A 22 -6.83 -8.87 10.15
CA LYS A 22 -7.78 -8.02 9.43
C LYS A 22 -7.35 -6.57 9.44
N PRO A 23 -7.63 -5.81 8.37
CA PRO A 23 -7.28 -4.40 8.33
C PRO A 23 -8.16 -3.59 9.29
N VAL A 24 -7.51 -2.81 10.15
CA VAL A 24 -8.22 -1.91 11.07
C VAL A 24 -8.89 -0.82 10.25
N GLY A 25 -10.22 -0.68 10.44
CA GLY A 25 -11.00 0.29 9.67
C GLY A 25 -11.42 -0.21 8.29
N GLY A 26 -11.14 -1.48 7.97
CA GLY A 26 -11.52 -2.08 6.69
C GLY A 26 -10.46 -1.89 5.60
N VAL A 27 -10.82 -2.25 4.38
CA VAL A 27 -9.94 -2.13 3.22
C VAL A 27 -9.61 -0.66 2.97
N LYS A 28 -8.32 -0.37 2.79
CA LYS A 28 -7.87 0.99 2.50
C LYS A 28 -7.80 1.20 0.99
N THR A 29 -8.41 2.28 0.51
CA THR A 29 -8.34 2.66 -0.89
C THR A 29 -7.18 3.62 -1.10
N ILE A 30 -6.34 3.32 -2.09
CA ILE A 30 -5.24 4.17 -2.51
C ILE A 30 -5.47 4.53 -3.97
N ARG A 31 -5.55 5.83 -4.26
CA ARG A 31 -5.76 6.33 -5.61
C ARG A 31 -4.54 7.09 -6.08
N VAL A 32 -4.06 6.74 -7.26
CA VAL A 32 -2.95 7.43 -7.92
C VAL A 32 -3.25 7.53 -9.40
N SER A 33 -2.48 8.35 -10.10
CA SER A 33 -2.50 8.40 -11.55
C SER A 33 -1.39 7.55 -12.12
N LYS A 34 -1.61 7.01 -13.31
CA LYS A 34 -0.58 6.25 -14.02
C LYS A 34 0.69 7.08 -14.13
N GLY A 35 1.81 6.49 -13.76
CA GLY A 35 3.10 7.16 -13.71
C GLY A 35 3.51 7.65 -12.33
N ASP A 36 2.56 7.74 -11.40
CA ASP A 36 2.87 8.08 -10.01
C ASP A 36 3.56 6.92 -9.31
N ARG A 37 4.10 7.18 -8.11
CA ARG A 37 4.57 6.14 -7.22
C ARG A 37 3.44 5.67 -6.33
N VAL A 38 3.32 4.37 -6.16
CA VAL A 38 2.45 3.76 -5.16
C VAL A 38 3.30 3.46 -3.93
N ARG A 39 2.91 4.04 -2.79
CA ARG A 39 3.63 3.83 -1.53
C ARG A 39 2.65 3.50 -0.43
N PHE A 40 2.91 2.44 0.30
CA PHE A 40 2.18 2.12 1.52
C PHE A 40 3.00 1.17 2.37
N THR A 41 2.68 1.15 3.65
CA THR A 41 3.31 0.25 4.62
C THR A 41 2.21 -0.60 5.25
N VAL A 42 2.49 -1.88 5.43
CA VAL A 42 1.62 -2.80 6.14
C VAL A 42 2.29 -3.15 7.46
N ARG A 43 1.61 -2.90 8.57
CA ARG A 43 2.05 -3.32 9.91
C ARG A 43 1.10 -4.39 10.39
N SER A 44 1.62 -5.52 10.82
CA SER A 44 0.77 -6.66 11.13
C SER A 44 1.14 -7.33 12.46
N ASP A 45 0.13 -7.72 13.20
CA ASP A 45 0.30 -8.53 14.41
C ASP A 45 0.38 -10.03 14.10
N VAL A 46 0.23 -10.41 12.84
CA VAL A 46 0.34 -11.80 12.39
C VAL A 46 1.33 -11.90 11.24
N ALA A 47 2.03 -13.02 11.14
CA ALA A 47 2.90 -13.28 10.00
C ALA A 47 2.08 -13.67 8.79
N ASP A 48 2.39 -13.08 7.63
CA ASP A 48 1.75 -13.41 6.37
C ASP A 48 2.58 -12.86 5.21
N GLU A 49 2.15 -13.11 4.01
CA GLU A 49 2.72 -12.52 2.81
C GLU A 49 1.72 -11.53 2.24
N VAL A 50 2.19 -10.32 1.94
CA VAL A 50 1.37 -9.31 1.27
C VAL A 50 1.60 -9.43 -0.23
N HIS A 51 0.53 -9.69 -0.96
CA HIS A 51 0.56 -9.85 -2.42
C HIS A 51 -0.24 -8.72 -3.08
N VAL A 52 0.43 -7.96 -3.95
CA VAL A 52 -0.24 -6.94 -4.78
C VAL A 52 -0.55 -7.58 -6.12
N HIS A 53 -1.83 -7.89 -6.33
CA HIS A 53 -2.30 -8.51 -7.56
C HIS A 53 -2.16 -7.55 -8.74
N GLY A 54 -1.89 -8.11 -9.91
CA GLY A 54 -1.73 -7.32 -11.13
C GLY A 54 -0.33 -6.77 -11.34
N TYR A 55 0.35 -6.43 -10.25
CA TYR A 55 1.74 -5.97 -10.26
C TYR A 55 2.72 -7.08 -9.90
N ASP A 56 2.22 -8.22 -9.47
CA ASP A 56 3.00 -9.39 -9.11
C ASP A 56 4.09 -9.10 -8.08
N LEU A 57 3.74 -8.31 -7.08
CA LEU A 57 4.64 -7.98 -5.97
C LEU A 57 4.25 -8.74 -4.73
N HIS A 58 5.25 -9.32 -4.07
CA HIS A 58 5.08 -10.10 -2.86
C HIS A 58 6.08 -9.66 -1.83
N LYS A 59 5.64 -9.45 -0.59
CA LYS A 59 6.54 -9.19 0.53
C LYS A 59 6.04 -9.88 1.76
N ASP A 60 6.95 -10.51 2.48
CA ASP A 60 6.63 -11.09 3.77
C ASP A 60 6.51 -10.01 4.82
N VAL A 61 5.56 -10.18 5.73
CA VAL A 61 5.47 -9.40 6.94
C VAL A 61 5.56 -10.35 8.12
N ALA A 62 6.46 -10.06 9.03
CA ALA A 62 6.63 -10.86 10.24
C ALA A 62 5.59 -10.47 11.28
N LYS A 63 5.30 -11.37 12.20
CA LYS A 63 4.45 -11.05 13.35
C LYS A 63 5.05 -9.86 14.11
N GLY A 64 4.27 -8.80 14.27
CA GLY A 64 4.72 -7.58 14.91
C GLY A 64 5.63 -6.71 14.04
N GLY A 65 5.80 -7.08 12.78
CA GLY A 65 6.65 -6.36 11.85
C GLY A 65 5.88 -5.51 10.84
N SER A 66 6.61 -5.03 9.85
CA SER A 66 6.03 -4.26 8.76
C SER A 66 6.70 -4.57 7.44
N ALA A 67 5.96 -4.33 6.36
CA ALA A 67 6.46 -4.43 4.99
C ALA A 67 6.07 -3.15 4.26
N SER A 68 7.02 -2.54 3.57
CA SER A 68 6.80 -1.30 2.84
C SER A 68 6.85 -1.55 1.35
N PHE A 69 5.92 -0.92 0.63
CA PHE A 69 5.83 -0.98 -0.82
C PHE A 69 6.11 0.39 -1.40
N ASP A 70 6.87 0.41 -2.48
CA ASP A 70 7.16 1.63 -3.25
C ASP A 70 7.45 1.20 -4.67
N PHE A 71 6.49 1.42 -5.57
CA PHE A 71 6.62 0.96 -6.96
C PHE A 71 5.89 1.93 -7.89
N PRO A 72 6.30 1.98 -9.17
CA PRO A 72 5.63 2.85 -10.13
C PRO A 72 4.28 2.28 -10.55
N ALA A 73 3.28 3.14 -10.64
CA ALA A 73 1.94 2.79 -11.12
C ALA A 73 1.94 2.70 -12.64
N ARG A 74 2.45 1.61 -13.18
CA ARG A 74 2.64 1.43 -14.63
C ARG A 74 1.38 1.00 -15.36
N ILE A 75 0.45 0.39 -14.66
CA ILE A 75 -0.74 -0.22 -15.24
C ILE A 75 -1.94 0.46 -14.61
N ASP A 76 -2.79 1.07 -15.45
CA ASP A 76 -4.04 1.64 -14.93
C ASP A 76 -5.07 0.55 -14.71
N GLY A 77 -6.01 0.82 -13.81
CA GLY A 77 -7.06 -0.11 -13.42
C GLY A 77 -7.23 -0.18 -11.93
N LYS A 78 -7.98 -1.19 -11.50
CA LYS A 78 -8.21 -1.48 -10.08
C LYS A 78 -7.51 -2.77 -9.73
N PHE A 79 -6.75 -2.72 -8.65
CA PHE A 79 -5.97 -3.84 -8.17
C PHE A 79 -6.19 -3.99 -6.68
N GLU A 80 -5.87 -5.16 -6.15
CA GLU A 80 -5.99 -5.38 -4.72
C GLU A 80 -4.70 -5.93 -4.14
N ALA A 81 -4.44 -5.58 -2.88
CA ALA A 81 -3.43 -6.24 -2.09
C ALA A 81 -4.12 -7.08 -1.02
N GLU A 82 -3.58 -8.26 -0.78
CA GLU A 82 -4.15 -9.16 0.21
C GLU A 82 -3.08 -9.84 1.06
N LEU A 83 -3.52 -10.29 2.22
CA LEU A 83 -2.75 -11.23 3.02
C LEU A 83 -2.97 -12.61 2.41
N GLU A 84 -1.94 -13.17 1.80
CA GLU A 84 -2.05 -14.33 0.92
C GLU A 84 -2.57 -15.57 1.62
N SER A 85 -2.01 -15.91 2.79
CA SER A 85 -2.43 -17.12 3.51
C SER A 85 -3.86 -17.03 3.99
N ARG A 86 -4.33 -15.84 4.31
CA ARG A 86 -5.66 -15.62 4.84
C ARG A 86 -6.68 -15.23 3.78
N LYS A 87 -6.20 -14.91 2.58
CA LYS A 87 -7.04 -14.40 1.48
C LYS A 87 -7.86 -13.19 1.94
N GLU A 88 -7.23 -12.36 2.76
CA GLU A 88 -7.85 -11.17 3.30
C GLU A 88 -7.42 -9.95 2.51
N GLN A 89 -8.36 -9.29 1.83
CA GLN A 89 -8.07 -8.06 1.11
C GLN A 89 -7.80 -6.93 2.10
N ILE A 90 -6.72 -6.19 1.90
CA ILE A 90 -6.33 -5.10 2.79
C ILE A 90 -6.23 -3.75 2.10
N VAL A 91 -5.96 -3.73 0.80
CA VAL A 91 -5.85 -2.50 0.00
C VAL A 91 -6.59 -2.67 -1.31
N GLU A 92 -7.31 -1.63 -1.71
CA GLU A 92 -7.79 -1.46 -3.08
C GLU A 92 -6.95 -0.35 -3.70
N LEU A 93 -6.23 -0.68 -4.75
CA LEU A 93 -5.40 0.28 -5.49
C LEU A 93 -6.12 0.68 -6.76
N GLU A 94 -6.38 1.97 -6.91
CA GLU A 94 -6.99 2.52 -8.12
C GLU A 94 -5.96 3.39 -8.82
N VAL A 95 -5.58 2.96 -10.02
CA VAL A 95 -4.64 3.69 -10.87
C VAL A 95 -5.42 4.27 -12.03
N GLU A 96 -5.52 5.59 -12.06
CA GLU A 96 -6.23 6.29 -13.12
C GLU A 96 -5.32 6.46 -14.34
N PRO A 97 -5.90 6.36 -15.55
CA PRO A 97 -5.12 6.51 -16.78
C PRO A 97 -4.48 7.88 -16.95
#